data_ce16b9439450ea94748ce144f3c77ff9
#
_entry.id   ce16b9439450ea94748ce144f3c77ff9
#
_cell.length_a   1.000
_cell.length_b   1.000
_cell.length_c   1.000
_cell.angle_alpha   90.00
_cell.angle_beta   90.00
_cell.angle_gamma   90.00
#
_symmetry.space_group_name_H-M   'P 1'
#
loop_
_entity.id
_entity.type
_entity.pdbx_description
1 polymer ?
#
loop_
_entity_poly.entity_id
_entity_poly.type
_entity_poly.pdbx_seq_one_letter_code
_entity_poly.pdbx_strand_id
1 'polypeptide(L)'
;MRNINFLSIIVIFLIFSCKPSENKVPTVDSVAYWGDNPWSEIRKKRINQLLPKALKAANVNAWLVICRENNNDPIADHIGGENAGGTAVFLFYNDSDGFHSKVFSPSGEATALDELDIHDTVISVERGMSSVSMAVDFIKEKKFEKIAINSSLSNATADGLTYTQRVNLEDLLGNKKNNLISSTDLVYEWLSIKLPEEVEILKKAAQLTADWQIEAYKQVIPGKSTDADIALFLKQKMATYRVKDGWAPDQNPNVNSGPDRGHSHATDKVIMPGDVIQIDFGIKLYDRWVSDIQRFAYVLKDGETKAPEEIQFYWESSKAGNRIALATMKPGVKGIDVDSAQRKLMSNAKSEYVPWSTGHPVGYVAHDVGPNLGGSQASHVRPASEKQLKEGMTFAFDGFHSWKRADGTFKTISVEEMAVVTKYGAQYLITPQEELILISSNLKK
;
A
#
# COMPACT_ATOMS: atom_id res chain seq x y z
N MET A 1 38.60 -40.94 -70.84
CA MET A 1 37.42 -40.32 -70.26
C MET A 1 37.16 -41.00 -68.94
N ARG A 2 37.45 -40.35 -67.85
CA ARG A 2 37.35 -40.91 -66.48
C ARG A 2 36.06 -40.34 -65.84
N ASN A 3 35.11 -41.21 -65.54
CA ASN A 3 33.90 -40.83 -64.80
C ASN A 3 34.25 -40.68 -63.33
N ILE A 4 33.98 -39.50 -62.76
CA ILE A 4 34.04 -39.19 -61.32
C ILE A 4 32.62 -39.22 -60.78
N ASN A 5 32.31 -40.23 -59.97
CA ASN A 5 31.03 -40.30 -59.21
C ASN A 5 31.17 -39.38 -57.99
N PHE A 6 30.29 -38.32 -57.91
CA PHE A 6 30.12 -37.53 -56.71
C PHE A 6 29.11 -38.25 -55.81
N LEU A 7 29.61 -38.69 -54.66
CA LEU A 7 28.79 -39.23 -53.57
C LEU A 7 28.34 -38.07 -52.65
N SER A 8 27.08 -37.68 -52.77
CA SER A 8 26.49 -36.64 -51.91
C SER A 8 26.18 -37.21 -50.54
N ILE A 9 26.90 -36.84 -49.52
CA ILE A 9 26.61 -37.17 -48.12
C ILE A 9 25.58 -36.17 -47.59
N ILE A 10 24.33 -36.61 -47.39
CA ILE A 10 23.29 -35.79 -46.71
C ILE A 10 23.50 -35.97 -45.21
N VAL A 11 24.00 -34.93 -44.55
CA VAL A 11 24.08 -34.86 -43.08
C VAL A 11 22.73 -34.34 -42.58
N ILE A 12 21.91 -35.22 -41.99
CA ILE A 12 20.66 -34.87 -41.33
C ILE A 12 20.99 -34.34 -39.93
N PHE A 13 20.92 -33.02 -39.73
CA PHE A 13 20.95 -32.42 -38.40
C PHE A 13 19.60 -32.66 -37.71
N LEU A 14 19.53 -33.61 -36.82
CA LEU A 14 18.42 -33.71 -35.87
C LEU A 14 18.56 -32.61 -34.82
N ILE A 15 17.83 -31.52 -35.03
CA ILE A 15 17.69 -30.47 -34.03
C ILE A 15 16.73 -30.99 -32.96
N PHE A 16 17.27 -31.53 -31.86
CA PHE A 16 16.49 -31.74 -30.65
C PHE A 16 16.13 -30.35 -30.07
N SER A 17 14.95 -29.86 -30.42
CA SER A 17 14.34 -28.73 -29.71
C SER A 17 13.86 -29.22 -28.35
N CYS A 18 14.71 -29.11 -27.32
CA CYS A 18 14.25 -29.15 -25.95
C CYS A 18 13.37 -27.91 -25.73
N LYS A 19 12.05 -28.07 -25.83
CA LYS A 19 11.14 -27.09 -25.23
C LYS A 19 11.44 -27.08 -23.73
N PRO A 20 11.77 -25.92 -23.13
CA PRO A 20 11.81 -25.84 -21.68
C PRO A 20 10.42 -26.25 -21.19
N SER A 21 10.34 -27.22 -20.29
CA SER A 21 9.10 -27.51 -19.60
C SER A 21 8.77 -26.24 -18.81
N GLU A 22 7.72 -25.53 -19.21
CA GLU A 22 7.12 -24.52 -18.36
C GLU A 22 6.68 -25.25 -17.10
N ASN A 23 7.46 -25.17 -16.03
CA ASN A 23 7.04 -25.55 -14.70
C ASN A 23 5.93 -24.56 -14.31
N LYS A 24 4.69 -24.87 -14.68
CA LYS A 24 3.54 -24.09 -14.25
C LYS A 24 3.47 -24.18 -12.74
N VAL A 25 3.67 -23.07 -12.06
CA VAL A 25 3.46 -22.95 -10.63
C VAL A 25 2.02 -23.38 -10.35
N PRO A 26 1.78 -24.37 -9.48
CA PRO A 26 0.42 -24.73 -9.10
C PRO A 26 -0.31 -23.52 -8.55
N THR A 27 -1.46 -23.18 -9.11
CA THR A 27 -2.27 -22.07 -8.64
C THR A 27 -3.53 -22.60 -7.97
N VAL A 28 -3.98 -21.97 -6.90
CA VAL A 28 -5.29 -22.20 -6.32
C VAL A 28 -6.35 -21.46 -7.13
N ASP A 29 -7.57 -21.96 -7.13
CA ASP A 29 -8.69 -21.18 -7.63
C ASP A 29 -8.89 -19.98 -6.68
N SER A 30 -8.60 -18.78 -7.16
CA SER A 30 -8.65 -17.57 -6.37
C SER A 30 -10.07 -17.24 -5.88
N VAL A 31 -11.10 -17.53 -6.69
CA VAL A 31 -12.49 -17.31 -6.30
C VAL A 31 -12.91 -18.33 -5.23
N ALA A 32 -12.54 -19.60 -5.40
CA ALA A 32 -12.83 -20.62 -4.39
C ALA A 32 -12.08 -20.38 -3.07
N TYR A 33 -10.90 -19.76 -3.13
CA TYR A 33 -10.07 -19.48 -1.95
C TYR A 33 -10.44 -18.17 -1.25
N TRP A 34 -10.60 -17.07 -2.03
CA TRP A 34 -10.82 -15.73 -1.49
C TRP A 34 -12.31 -15.37 -1.37
N GLY A 35 -13.16 -15.98 -2.20
CA GLY A 35 -14.53 -15.55 -2.46
C GLY A 35 -14.61 -14.42 -3.50
N ASP A 36 -15.81 -13.94 -3.72
CA ASP A 36 -16.06 -12.81 -4.61
C ASP A 36 -15.39 -11.54 -4.09
N ASN A 37 -14.98 -10.67 -5.04
CA ASN A 37 -14.39 -9.38 -4.68
C ASN A 37 -15.46 -8.47 -4.03
N PRO A 38 -15.29 -8.10 -2.75
CA PRO A 38 -16.31 -7.34 -2.02
C PRO A 38 -16.31 -5.84 -2.36
N TRP A 39 -15.50 -5.40 -3.32
CA TRP A 39 -15.28 -3.97 -3.57
C TRP A 39 -16.54 -3.21 -3.97
N SER A 40 -17.41 -3.78 -4.77
CA SER A 40 -18.66 -3.11 -5.18
C SER A 40 -19.48 -2.65 -3.98
N GLU A 41 -19.73 -3.55 -3.03
CA GLU A 41 -20.48 -3.24 -1.82
C GLU A 41 -19.74 -2.28 -0.88
N ILE A 42 -18.43 -2.47 -0.73
CA ILE A 42 -17.59 -1.60 0.09
C ILE A 42 -17.55 -0.20 -0.50
N ARG A 43 -17.36 -0.06 -1.82
CA ARG A 43 -17.36 1.21 -2.53
C ARG A 43 -18.67 1.98 -2.32
N LYS A 44 -19.81 1.30 -2.47
CA LYS A 44 -21.13 1.87 -2.22
C LYS A 44 -21.25 2.41 -0.78
N LYS A 45 -20.82 1.62 0.21
CA LYS A 45 -20.81 2.05 1.63
C LYS A 45 -19.87 3.25 1.84
N ARG A 46 -18.68 3.25 1.23
CA ARG A 46 -17.73 4.36 1.35
C ARG A 46 -18.30 5.67 0.81
N ILE A 47 -18.97 5.62 -0.35
CA ILE A 47 -19.61 6.80 -0.96
C ILE A 47 -20.77 7.28 -0.07
N ASN A 48 -21.65 6.38 0.37
CA ASN A 48 -22.88 6.77 1.07
C ASN A 48 -22.67 7.05 2.57
N GLN A 49 -21.65 6.50 3.21
CA GLN A 49 -21.47 6.62 4.67
C GLN A 49 -20.27 7.47 5.08
N LEU A 50 -19.17 7.41 4.33
CA LEU A 50 -17.93 8.11 4.67
C LEU A 50 -17.79 9.43 3.93
N LEU A 51 -18.12 9.50 2.64
CA LEU A 51 -17.92 10.71 1.83
C LEU A 51 -18.74 11.90 2.33
N PRO A 52 -20.02 11.76 2.75
CA PRO A 52 -20.76 12.88 3.36
C PRO A 52 -20.09 13.46 4.60
N LYS A 53 -19.50 12.57 5.43
CA LYS A 53 -18.77 12.99 6.64
C LYS A 53 -17.47 13.70 6.28
N ALA A 54 -16.77 13.20 5.24
CA ALA A 54 -15.54 13.83 4.74
C ALA A 54 -15.79 15.21 4.14
N LEU A 55 -16.85 15.39 3.33
CA LEU A 55 -17.28 16.70 2.83
C LEU A 55 -17.50 17.69 3.98
N LYS A 56 -18.21 17.27 5.02
CA LYS A 56 -18.46 18.09 6.20
C LYS A 56 -17.17 18.40 6.97
N ALA A 57 -16.30 17.43 7.19
CA ALA A 57 -15.05 17.60 7.93
C ALA A 57 -14.09 18.53 7.19
N ALA A 58 -14.02 18.44 5.86
CA ALA A 58 -13.23 19.32 5.00
C ALA A 58 -13.88 20.70 4.75
N ASN A 59 -15.10 20.94 5.25
CA ASN A 59 -15.87 22.16 5.03
C ASN A 59 -16.05 22.50 3.53
N VAL A 60 -16.51 21.51 2.76
CA VAL A 60 -16.72 21.53 1.31
C VAL A 60 -18.20 21.33 1.00
N ASN A 61 -18.77 22.15 0.10
CA ASN A 61 -20.18 22.01 -0.31
C ASN A 61 -20.34 21.00 -1.44
N ALA A 62 -19.38 20.97 -2.38
CA ALA A 62 -19.37 20.08 -3.52
C ALA A 62 -17.96 19.62 -3.88
N TRP A 63 -17.84 18.40 -4.40
CA TRP A 63 -16.60 17.85 -4.94
C TRP A 63 -16.84 17.44 -6.39
N LEU A 64 -16.05 18.00 -7.28
CA LEU A 64 -16.09 17.72 -8.72
C LEU A 64 -14.83 16.97 -9.12
N VAL A 65 -15.02 15.79 -9.72
CA VAL A 65 -13.94 14.93 -10.27
C VAL A 65 -14.17 14.74 -11.76
N ILE A 66 -13.14 14.97 -12.57
CA ILE A 66 -13.19 14.77 -14.02
C ILE A 66 -12.39 13.52 -14.36
N CYS A 67 -13.09 12.44 -14.69
CA CYS A 67 -12.49 11.17 -15.12
C CYS A 67 -12.39 11.10 -16.64
N ARG A 68 -11.42 10.31 -17.13
CA ARG A 68 -11.13 10.11 -18.55
C ARG A 68 -10.60 8.70 -18.80
N GLU A 69 -10.63 8.25 -20.04
CA GLU A 69 -10.22 6.89 -20.44
C GLU A 69 -8.79 6.55 -20.04
N ASN A 70 -7.82 7.35 -20.44
CA ASN A 70 -6.39 7.06 -20.18
C ASN A 70 -5.79 8.05 -19.19
N ASN A 71 -4.82 7.61 -18.37
CA ASN A 71 -4.25 8.41 -17.30
C ASN A 71 -5.34 9.09 -16.46
N ASN A 72 -6.26 8.27 -15.97
CA ASN A 72 -7.44 8.71 -15.24
C ASN A 72 -7.07 9.43 -13.93
N ASP A 73 -8.04 10.09 -13.33
CA ASP A 73 -7.87 10.65 -12.00
C ASP A 73 -7.50 9.55 -10.99
N PRO A 74 -6.53 9.74 -10.09
CA PRO A 74 -6.13 8.75 -9.10
C PRO A 74 -7.27 8.22 -8.23
N ILE A 75 -8.35 9.00 -8.10
CA ILE A 75 -9.54 8.65 -7.31
C ILE A 75 -10.57 7.84 -8.12
N ALA A 76 -10.39 7.71 -9.44
CA ALA A 76 -11.40 7.19 -10.37
C ALA A 76 -12.00 5.86 -9.92
N ASP A 77 -11.17 4.89 -9.55
CA ASP A 77 -11.58 3.56 -9.12
C ASP A 77 -12.39 3.55 -7.80
N HIS A 78 -12.28 4.61 -7.00
CA HIS A 78 -13.06 4.77 -5.77
C HIS A 78 -14.49 5.30 -6.03
N ILE A 79 -14.74 5.85 -7.21
CA ILE A 79 -16.01 6.51 -7.54
C ILE A 79 -16.67 5.97 -8.82
N GLY A 80 -16.19 4.87 -9.39
CA GLY A 80 -16.73 4.32 -10.64
C GLY A 80 -16.15 4.94 -11.91
N GLY A 81 -15.20 5.85 -11.78
CA GLY A 81 -14.56 6.56 -12.88
C GLY A 81 -13.70 5.69 -13.80
N GLU A 82 -13.39 4.46 -13.41
CA GLU A 82 -12.74 3.46 -14.27
C GLU A 82 -13.60 3.10 -15.51
N ASN A 83 -14.91 3.34 -15.44
CA ASN A 83 -15.85 3.11 -16.52
C ASN A 83 -15.99 4.31 -17.47
N ALA A 84 -15.21 5.37 -17.31
CA ALA A 84 -15.22 6.50 -18.21
C ALA A 84 -14.45 6.19 -19.50
N GLY A 85 -15.15 5.87 -20.57
CA GLY A 85 -14.58 5.66 -21.92
C GLY A 85 -14.27 6.96 -22.68
N GLY A 86 -14.90 8.06 -22.27
CA GLY A 86 -14.62 9.43 -22.70
C GLY A 86 -14.32 10.31 -21.50
N THR A 87 -14.90 11.52 -21.44
CA THR A 87 -14.85 12.39 -20.27
C THR A 87 -16.14 12.29 -19.50
N ALA A 88 -16.08 11.78 -18.27
CA ALA A 88 -17.18 11.77 -17.32
C ALA A 88 -16.88 12.71 -16.15
N VAL A 89 -17.92 13.32 -15.61
CA VAL A 89 -17.82 14.22 -14.45
C VAL A 89 -18.64 13.66 -13.31
N PHE A 90 -18.00 13.46 -12.18
CA PHE A 90 -18.59 12.99 -10.93
C PHE A 90 -18.73 14.19 -10.00
N LEU A 91 -19.94 14.43 -9.51
CA LEU A 91 -20.25 15.52 -8.60
C LEU A 91 -20.91 15.00 -7.35
N PHE A 92 -20.24 15.18 -6.22
CA PHE A 92 -20.72 14.85 -4.88
C PHE A 92 -21.00 16.14 -4.13
N TYR A 93 -22.17 16.26 -3.48
CA TYR A 93 -22.50 17.48 -2.78
C TYR A 93 -23.52 17.24 -1.64
N ASN A 94 -23.52 18.17 -0.68
CA ASN A 94 -24.55 18.24 0.35
C ASN A 94 -25.43 19.47 0.09
N ASP A 95 -26.73 19.32 0.18
CA ASP A 95 -27.70 20.42 0.22
C ASP A 95 -28.72 20.21 1.34
N SER A 96 -29.86 20.95 1.33
CA SER A 96 -30.91 20.85 2.35
C SER A 96 -31.53 19.47 2.46
N ASP A 97 -31.53 18.72 1.37
CA ASP A 97 -32.19 17.41 1.25
C ASP A 97 -31.23 16.25 1.62
N GLY A 98 -29.95 16.56 1.79
CA GLY A 98 -28.91 15.60 2.22
C GLY A 98 -27.72 15.52 1.29
N PHE A 99 -27.10 14.33 1.28
CA PHE A 99 -25.97 14.01 0.41
C PHE A 99 -26.47 13.50 -0.94
N HIS A 100 -25.82 13.95 -2.00
CA HIS A 100 -26.12 13.57 -3.37
C HIS A 100 -24.86 13.21 -4.15
N SER A 101 -25.00 12.24 -5.05
CA SER A 101 -24.00 11.84 -6.04
C SER A 101 -24.59 11.86 -7.45
N LYS A 102 -24.00 12.66 -8.33
CA LYS A 102 -24.50 12.86 -9.69
C LYS A 102 -23.35 12.68 -10.69
N VAL A 103 -23.60 11.89 -11.74
CA VAL A 103 -22.62 11.66 -12.80
C VAL A 103 -23.13 12.23 -14.12
N PHE A 104 -22.27 12.89 -14.86
CA PHE A 104 -22.49 13.31 -16.24
C PHE A 104 -21.56 12.51 -17.13
N SER A 105 -22.08 11.57 -17.90
CA SER A 105 -21.29 10.63 -18.70
C SER A 105 -21.76 10.59 -20.14
N PRO A 106 -20.88 10.44 -21.13
CA PRO A 106 -21.28 10.15 -22.49
C PRO A 106 -22.28 8.99 -22.55
N SER A 107 -23.23 9.05 -23.47
CA SER A 107 -24.33 8.08 -23.57
C SER A 107 -23.87 6.63 -23.74
N GLY A 108 -22.66 6.41 -24.30
CA GLY A 108 -22.11 5.06 -24.47
C GLY A 108 -21.73 4.37 -23.15
N GLU A 109 -21.38 5.13 -22.13
CA GLU A 109 -20.89 4.61 -20.84
C GLU A 109 -21.90 4.83 -19.70
N ALA A 110 -22.92 5.68 -19.91
CA ALA A 110 -23.87 6.05 -18.87
C ALA A 110 -24.61 4.84 -18.27
N THR A 111 -24.99 3.86 -19.09
CA THR A 111 -25.64 2.64 -18.63
C THR A 111 -24.74 1.82 -17.71
N ALA A 112 -23.48 1.63 -18.08
CA ALA A 112 -22.52 0.87 -17.26
C ALA A 112 -22.25 1.56 -15.91
N LEU A 113 -22.26 2.90 -15.87
CA LEU A 113 -22.13 3.66 -14.64
C LEU A 113 -23.38 3.59 -13.76
N ASP A 114 -24.56 3.58 -14.35
CA ASP A 114 -25.83 3.43 -13.63
C ASP A 114 -26.00 2.03 -13.05
N GLU A 115 -25.56 0.98 -13.77
CA GLU A 115 -25.57 -0.41 -13.31
C GLU A 115 -24.65 -0.68 -12.12
N LEU A 116 -23.67 0.21 -11.82
CA LEU A 116 -22.86 0.09 -10.60
C LEU A 116 -23.68 0.32 -9.32
N ASP A 117 -24.83 0.98 -9.41
CA ASP A 117 -25.73 1.29 -8.28
C ASP A 117 -25.03 1.97 -7.10
N ILE A 118 -24.08 2.89 -7.42
CA ILE A 118 -23.29 3.64 -6.42
C ILE A 118 -23.56 5.15 -6.46
N HIS A 119 -24.34 5.62 -7.44
CA HIS A 119 -24.69 7.02 -7.63
C HIS A 119 -26.20 7.21 -7.64
N ASP A 120 -26.67 8.34 -7.10
CA ASP A 120 -28.11 8.63 -7.07
C ASP A 120 -28.66 8.94 -8.46
N THR A 121 -27.84 9.51 -9.36
CA THR A 121 -28.25 9.90 -10.69
C THR A 121 -27.12 9.83 -11.68
N VAL A 122 -27.31 9.16 -12.78
CA VAL A 122 -26.41 9.17 -13.95
C VAL A 122 -27.11 9.86 -15.11
N ILE A 123 -26.55 10.99 -15.55
CA ILE A 123 -27.05 11.78 -16.68
C ILE A 123 -26.34 11.31 -17.95
N SER A 124 -27.09 10.75 -18.88
CA SER A 124 -26.59 10.39 -20.22
C SER A 124 -26.42 11.65 -21.06
N VAL A 125 -25.18 11.96 -21.46
CA VAL A 125 -24.82 13.13 -22.26
C VAL A 125 -24.79 12.73 -23.73
N GLU A 126 -25.61 13.38 -24.54
CA GLU A 126 -25.71 13.07 -25.98
C GLU A 126 -24.40 13.36 -26.71
N ARG A 127 -24.21 12.62 -27.82
CA ARG A 127 -23.00 12.79 -28.65
C ARG A 127 -22.90 14.23 -29.19
N GLY A 128 -21.73 14.85 -28.98
CA GLY A 128 -21.47 16.24 -29.37
C GLY A 128 -21.72 17.25 -28.25
N MET A 129 -22.32 16.83 -27.13
CA MET A 129 -22.42 17.62 -25.90
C MET A 129 -21.23 17.38 -24.98
N SER A 130 -20.98 18.30 -24.04
CA SER A 130 -19.87 18.21 -23.08
C SER A 130 -20.37 17.88 -21.68
N SER A 131 -19.91 16.76 -21.12
CA SER A 131 -20.19 16.39 -19.73
C SER A 131 -19.72 17.48 -18.74
N VAL A 132 -18.58 18.11 -19.04
CA VAL A 132 -18.04 19.19 -18.21
C VAL A 132 -18.95 20.42 -18.24
N SER A 133 -19.43 20.82 -19.43
CA SER A 133 -20.33 21.98 -19.55
C SER A 133 -21.64 21.74 -18.80
N MET A 134 -22.24 20.55 -18.96
CA MET A 134 -23.49 20.23 -18.26
C MET A 134 -23.31 20.20 -16.72
N ALA A 135 -22.21 19.64 -16.24
CA ALA A 135 -21.90 19.68 -14.82
C ALA A 135 -21.69 21.11 -14.28
N VAL A 136 -21.03 21.98 -15.07
CA VAL A 136 -20.83 23.40 -14.73
C VAL A 136 -22.13 24.15 -14.70
N ASP A 137 -23.06 23.92 -15.66
CA ASP A 137 -24.37 24.56 -15.66
C ASP A 137 -25.16 24.17 -14.41
N PHE A 138 -25.17 22.91 -14.03
CA PHE A 138 -25.76 22.45 -12.78
C PHE A 138 -25.13 23.13 -11.54
N ILE A 139 -23.79 23.24 -11.49
CA ILE A 139 -23.07 23.93 -10.41
C ILE A 139 -23.47 25.41 -10.32
N LYS A 140 -23.67 26.08 -11.46
CA LYS A 140 -24.10 27.46 -11.48
C LYS A 140 -25.50 27.65 -10.91
N GLU A 141 -26.41 26.73 -11.12
CA GLU A 141 -27.77 26.74 -10.56
C GLU A 141 -27.77 26.50 -9.04
N LYS A 142 -26.98 25.56 -8.55
CA LYS A 142 -26.91 25.15 -7.12
C LYS A 142 -26.22 26.20 -6.19
N LYS A 143 -25.45 27.13 -6.72
CA LYS A 143 -24.77 28.20 -5.95
C LYS A 143 -23.86 27.73 -4.84
N PHE A 144 -23.07 26.65 -5.08
CA PHE A 144 -22.07 26.21 -4.12
C PHE A 144 -21.01 27.28 -3.85
N GLU A 145 -20.61 27.43 -2.57
CA GLU A 145 -19.62 28.41 -2.13
C GLU A 145 -18.20 27.85 -2.17
N LYS A 146 -18.04 26.55 -1.90
CA LYS A 146 -16.75 25.85 -1.90
C LYS A 146 -16.87 24.57 -2.71
N ILE A 147 -16.18 24.54 -3.82
CA ILE A 147 -16.16 23.41 -4.77
C ILE A 147 -14.76 22.80 -4.76
N ALA A 148 -14.61 21.64 -4.16
CA ALA A 148 -13.34 20.91 -4.20
C ALA A 148 -13.10 20.34 -5.59
N ILE A 149 -11.86 20.39 -6.03
CA ILE A 149 -11.37 19.75 -7.27
C ILE A 149 -10.04 19.07 -7.00
N ASN A 150 -9.74 18.03 -7.76
CA ASN A 150 -8.50 17.27 -7.62
C ASN A 150 -7.31 18.02 -8.22
N SER A 151 -6.88 19.06 -7.50
CA SER A 151 -5.69 19.85 -7.79
C SER A 151 -4.98 20.16 -6.47
N SER A 152 -3.88 19.47 -6.20
CA SER A 152 -3.17 19.49 -4.92
C SER A 152 -1.69 19.73 -5.10
N LEU A 153 -1.07 20.47 -4.17
CA LEU A 153 0.38 20.69 -4.11
C LEU A 153 1.09 19.70 -3.17
N SER A 154 0.33 18.87 -2.44
CA SER A 154 0.89 18.05 -1.36
C SER A 154 0.36 16.61 -1.29
N ASN A 155 -0.64 16.26 -2.10
CA ASN A 155 -1.25 14.93 -2.11
C ASN A 155 -1.52 14.49 -3.56
N ALA A 156 -0.68 13.61 -4.09
CA ALA A 156 -0.81 13.11 -5.46
C ALA A 156 -2.14 12.40 -5.72
N THR A 157 -2.75 11.76 -4.70
CA THR A 157 -4.07 11.12 -4.83
C THR A 157 -5.20 12.14 -5.04
N ALA A 158 -4.99 13.39 -4.63
CA ALA A 158 -5.91 14.51 -4.82
C ALA A 158 -5.48 15.45 -5.97
N ASP A 159 -4.60 15.01 -6.88
CA ASP A 159 -4.01 15.83 -7.95
C ASP A 159 -4.17 15.17 -9.34
N GLY A 160 -5.40 14.83 -9.68
CA GLY A 160 -5.73 14.16 -10.96
C GLY A 160 -6.16 15.08 -12.08
N LEU A 161 -6.50 16.33 -11.77
CA LEU A 161 -6.98 17.30 -12.75
C LEU A 161 -5.81 17.83 -13.61
N THR A 162 -5.84 17.56 -14.92
CA THR A 162 -4.80 18.10 -15.80
C THR A 162 -4.88 19.61 -15.94
N TYR A 163 -3.76 20.23 -16.34
CA TYR A 163 -3.74 21.69 -16.62
C TYR A 163 -4.83 22.11 -17.63
N THR A 164 -5.00 21.37 -18.72
CA THR A 164 -6.04 21.68 -19.73
C THR A 164 -7.44 21.57 -19.17
N GLN A 165 -7.72 20.51 -18.38
CA GLN A 165 -9.02 20.36 -17.71
C GLN A 165 -9.27 21.51 -16.72
N ARG A 166 -8.25 21.93 -15.99
CA ARG A 166 -8.32 23.03 -15.05
C ARG A 166 -8.67 24.36 -15.74
N VAL A 167 -7.95 24.70 -16.81
CA VAL A 167 -8.20 25.94 -17.59
C VAL A 167 -9.62 25.92 -18.16
N ASN A 168 -10.02 24.84 -18.83
CA ASN A 168 -11.36 24.71 -19.40
C ASN A 168 -12.47 24.83 -18.33
N LEU A 169 -12.27 24.22 -17.16
CA LEU A 169 -13.22 24.29 -16.06
C LEU A 169 -13.35 25.72 -15.53
N GLU A 170 -12.25 26.43 -15.37
CA GLU A 170 -12.22 27.84 -14.91
C GLU A 170 -12.89 28.78 -15.91
N ASP A 171 -12.65 28.58 -17.21
CA ASP A 171 -13.27 29.37 -18.28
C ASP A 171 -14.80 29.15 -18.30
N LEU A 172 -15.24 27.90 -18.19
CA LEU A 172 -16.66 27.58 -18.12
C LEU A 172 -17.34 28.15 -16.87
N LEU A 173 -16.69 28.08 -15.72
CA LEU A 173 -17.24 28.60 -14.47
C LEU A 173 -17.32 30.14 -14.43
N GLY A 174 -16.47 30.84 -15.16
CA GLY A 174 -16.38 32.30 -15.13
C GLY A 174 -16.06 32.79 -13.70
N ASN A 175 -16.85 33.72 -13.17
CA ASN A 175 -16.62 34.27 -11.83
C ASN A 175 -16.69 33.24 -10.70
N LYS A 176 -17.39 32.10 -10.90
CA LYS A 176 -17.47 31.00 -9.91
C LYS A 176 -16.18 30.22 -9.75
N LYS A 177 -15.20 30.41 -10.61
CA LYS A 177 -13.86 29.82 -10.42
C LYS A 177 -13.21 30.21 -9.08
N ASN A 178 -13.60 31.34 -8.50
CA ASN A 178 -13.12 31.76 -7.19
C ASN A 178 -13.62 30.89 -6.03
N ASN A 179 -14.63 30.04 -6.27
CA ASN A 179 -15.15 29.08 -5.31
C ASN A 179 -14.39 27.74 -5.36
N LEU A 180 -13.46 27.55 -6.30
CA LEU A 180 -12.67 26.35 -6.42
C LEU A 180 -11.62 26.27 -5.32
N ILE A 181 -11.56 25.12 -4.65
CA ILE A 181 -10.55 24.81 -3.63
C ILE A 181 -9.95 23.44 -3.92
N SER A 182 -8.79 23.17 -3.34
CA SER A 182 -8.18 21.83 -3.42
C SER A 182 -9.01 20.78 -2.67
N SER A 183 -9.10 19.57 -3.21
CA SER A 183 -9.71 18.43 -2.55
C SER A 183 -8.78 17.73 -1.53
N THR A 184 -7.58 18.27 -1.29
CA THR A 184 -6.56 17.64 -0.43
C THR A 184 -7.12 17.17 0.91
N ASP A 185 -7.79 18.06 1.65
CA ASP A 185 -8.33 17.70 2.97
C ASP A 185 -9.54 16.76 2.86
N LEU A 186 -10.36 16.89 1.82
CA LEU A 186 -11.49 15.99 1.57
C LEU A 186 -11.02 14.57 1.28
N VAL A 187 -10.07 14.40 0.37
CA VAL A 187 -9.49 13.09 0.02
C VAL A 187 -8.79 12.48 1.25
N TYR A 188 -8.08 13.31 2.03
CA TYR A 188 -7.50 12.89 3.30
C TYR A 188 -8.56 12.34 4.27
N GLU A 189 -9.62 13.09 4.53
CA GLU A 189 -10.69 12.71 5.45
C GLU A 189 -11.42 11.44 4.99
N TRP A 190 -11.57 11.26 3.69
CA TRP A 190 -12.31 10.13 3.12
C TRP A 190 -11.48 8.84 3.05
N LEU A 191 -10.24 8.90 2.52
CA LEU A 191 -9.44 7.71 2.26
C LEU A 191 -8.68 7.20 3.49
N SER A 192 -8.35 8.08 4.43
CA SER A 192 -7.62 7.65 5.64
C SER A 192 -8.45 6.71 6.53
N ILE A 193 -9.78 6.81 6.48
CA ILE A 193 -10.68 5.97 7.28
C ILE A 193 -11.06 4.71 6.51
N LYS A 194 -10.88 3.55 7.12
CA LYS A 194 -11.30 2.25 6.61
C LYS A 194 -12.60 1.81 7.28
N LEU A 195 -13.49 1.19 6.51
CA LEU A 195 -14.68 0.54 7.06
C LEU A 195 -14.27 -0.74 7.82
N PRO A 196 -15.09 -1.23 8.75
CA PRO A 196 -14.81 -2.46 9.46
C PRO A 196 -14.55 -3.66 8.54
N GLU A 197 -15.28 -3.76 7.43
CA GLU A 197 -15.10 -4.81 6.42
C GLU A 197 -13.72 -4.71 5.73
N GLU A 198 -13.21 -3.50 5.49
CA GLU A 198 -11.89 -3.28 4.93
C GLU A 198 -10.79 -3.66 5.94
N VAL A 199 -11.01 -3.37 7.22
CA VAL A 199 -10.10 -3.78 8.30
C VAL A 199 -9.98 -5.30 8.38
N GLU A 200 -11.09 -6.05 8.23
CA GLU A 200 -11.03 -7.52 8.20
C GLU A 200 -10.28 -8.07 6.98
N ILE A 201 -10.37 -7.40 5.82
CA ILE A 201 -9.58 -7.79 4.64
C ILE A 201 -8.09 -7.50 4.88
N LEU A 202 -7.75 -6.34 5.43
CA LEU A 202 -6.38 -5.98 5.79
C LEU A 202 -5.79 -6.96 6.82
N LYS A 203 -6.58 -7.37 7.81
CA LYS A 203 -6.21 -8.39 8.78
C LYS A 203 -5.91 -9.73 8.12
N LYS A 204 -6.73 -10.17 7.16
CA LYS A 204 -6.49 -11.38 6.39
C LYS A 204 -5.20 -11.28 5.57
N ALA A 205 -4.96 -10.15 4.92
CA ALA A 205 -3.73 -9.89 4.17
C ALA A 205 -2.50 -9.93 5.09
N ALA A 206 -2.57 -9.28 6.25
CA ALA A 206 -1.51 -9.25 7.25
C ALA A 206 -1.19 -10.66 7.78
N GLN A 207 -2.22 -11.47 8.08
CA GLN A 207 -2.02 -12.84 8.58
C GLN A 207 -1.27 -13.71 7.56
N LEU A 208 -1.69 -13.66 6.29
CA LEU A 208 -1.02 -14.42 5.23
C LEU A 208 0.43 -13.98 5.03
N THR A 209 0.66 -12.68 5.05
CA THR A 209 2.01 -12.11 4.95
C THR A 209 2.90 -12.64 6.05
N ALA A 210 2.43 -12.59 7.31
CA ALA A 210 3.18 -13.11 8.46
C ALA A 210 3.40 -14.63 8.38
N ASP A 211 2.38 -15.40 8.01
CA ASP A 211 2.50 -16.87 7.89
C ASP A 211 3.50 -17.28 6.81
N TRP A 212 3.47 -16.59 5.65
CA TRP A 212 4.40 -16.89 4.55
C TRP A 212 5.84 -16.47 4.87
N GLN A 213 6.05 -15.41 5.64
CA GLN A 213 7.37 -15.05 6.14
C GLN A 213 7.94 -16.13 7.09
N ILE A 214 7.09 -16.69 7.99
CA ILE A 214 7.49 -17.80 8.87
C ILE A 214 7.83 -19.04 8.05
N GLU A 215 7.05 -19.34 7.00
CA GLU A 215 7.35 -20.44 6.08
C GLU A 215 8.66 -20.20 5.31
N ALA A 216 8.91 -18.96 4.89
CA ALA A 216 10.14 -18.58 4.19
C ALA A 216 11.38 -18.78 5.06
N TYR A 217 11.33 -18.41 6.33
CA TYR A 217 12.43 -18.67 7.27
C TYR A 217 12.75 -20.17 7.44
N LYS A 218 11.75 -21.05 7.30
CA LYS A 218 11.96 -22.51 7.33
C LYS A 218 12.70 -23.04 6.09
N GLN A 219 12.77 -22.24 5.00
CA GLN A 219 13.53 -22.62 3.79
C GLN A 219 15.01 -22.25 3.89
N VAL A 220 15.43 -21.46 4.87
CA VAL A 220 16.81 -21.02 5.01
C VAL A 220 17.72 -22.20 5.37
N ILE A 221 18.71 -22.44 4.52
CA ILE A 221 19.82 -23.36 4.75
C ILE A 221 21.08 -22.50 4.93
N PRO A 222 21.57 -22.29 6.18
CA PRO A 222 22.74 -21.46 6.44
C PRO A 222 23.97 -21.90 5.65
N GLY A 223 24.70 -20.95 5.08
CA GLY A 223 25.87 -21.21 4.23
C GLY A 223 25.54 -21.67 2.79
N LYS A 224 24.24 -21.77 2.44
CA LYS A 224 23.80 -22.20 1.11
C LYS A 224 22.73 -21.30 0.50
N SER A 225 21.62 -21.08 1.22
CA SER A 225 20.55 -20.20 0.71
C SER A 225 21.01 -18.76 0.62
N THR A 226 20.55 -18.05 -0.41
CA THR A 226 20.74 -16.61 -0.58
C THR A 226 19.49 -15.83 -0.18
N ASP A 227 19.62 -14.51 0.02
CA ASP A 227 18.46 -13.62 0.21
C ASP A 227 17.49 -13.74 -0.98
N ALA A 228 18.00 -13.85 -2.21
CA ALA A 228 17.20 -14.01 -3.42
C ALA A 228 16.41 -15.34 -3.46
N ASP A 229 16.96 -16.44 -2.95
CA ASP A 229 16.24 -17.74 -2.86
C ASP A 229 15.00 -17.61 -1.97
N ILE A 230 15.14 -16.89 -0.85
CA ILE A 230 14.04 -16.66 0.10
C ILE A 230 12.99 -15.73 -0.49
N ALA A 231 13.41 -14.68 -1.19
CA ALA A 231 12.52 -13.79 -1.93
C ALA A 231 11.73 -14.56 -3.01
N LEU A 232 12.41 -15.42 -3.77
CA LEU A 232 11.78 -16.26 -4.80
C LEU A 232 10.71 -17.18 -4.22
N PHE A 233 10.95 -17.78 -3.04
CA PHE A 233 9.95 -18.59 -2.35
C PHE A 233 8.66 -17.79 -2.09
N LEU A 234 8.77 -16.56 -1.58
CA LEU A 234 7.61 -15.68 -1.34
C LEU A 234 6.91 -15.29 -2.64
N LYS A 235 7.65 -15.01 -3.71
CA LYS A 235 7.07 -14.76 -5.05
C LYS A 235 6.29 -15.98 -5.58
N GLN A 236 6.78 -17.19 -5.35
CA GLN A 236 6.07 -18.41 -5.72
C GLN A 236 4.78 -18.59 -4.92
N LYS A 237 4.78 -18.25 -3.62
CA LYS A 237 3.56 -18.20 -2.81
C LYS A 237 2.55 -17.23 -3.39
N MET A 238 2.96 -16.00 -3.69
CA MET A 238 2.08 -14.99 -4.30
C MET A 238 1.49 -15.50 -5.62
N ALA A 239 2.30 -16.10 -6.50
CA ALA A 239 1.83 -16.65 -7.77
C ALA A 239 0.84 -17.81 -7.55
N THR A 240 1.08 -18.69 -6.58
CA THR A 240 0.18 -19.79 -6.22
C THR A 240 -1.19 -19.28 -5.80
N TYR A 241 -1.24 -18.25 -4.98
CA TYR A 241 -2.48 -17.66 -4.45
C TYR A 241 -3.04 -16.53 -5.30
N ARG A 242 -2.40 -16.20 -6.44
CA ARG A 242 -2.81 -15.15 -7.39
C ARG A 242 -3.01 -13.79 -6.72
N VAL A 243 -2.13 -13.44 -5.80
CA VAL A 243 -2.09 -12.10 -5.18
C VAL A 243 -0.99 -11.26 -5.82
N LYS A 244 -1.15 -9.94 -5.77
CA LYS A 244 -0.16 -9.00 -6.29
C LYS A 244 0.79 -8.52 -5.21
N ASP A 245 1.89 -7.90 -5.64
CA ASP A 245 2.84 -7.23 -4.76
C ASP A 245 2.18 -6.07 -4.01
N GLY A 246 2.54 -5.89 -2.75
CA GLY A 246 2.10 -4.76 -1.93
C GLY A 246 2.58 -3.42 -2.49
N TRP A 247 3.80 -3.40 -3.03
CA TRP A 247 4.44 -2.24 -3.69
C TRP A 247 5.21 -2.65 -4.96
N ALA A 248 6.27 -1.94 -5.33
CA ALA A 248 7.05 -2.21 -6.54
C ALA A 248 7.59 -3.65 -6.55
N PRO A 249 7.32 -4.44 -7.60
CA PRO A 249 7.63 -5.89 -7.63
C PRO A 249 9.12 -6.24 -7.52
N ASP A 250 10.00 -5.33 -7.88
CA ASP A 250 11.46 -5.49 -7.75
C ASP A 250 11.98 -5.18 -6.33
N GLN A 251 11.16 -4.58 -5.48
CA GLN A 251 11.47 -4.26 -4.09
C GLN A 251 10.67 -5.10 -3.08
N ASN A 252 9.68 -5.85 -3.51
CA ASN A 252 8.83 -6.71 -2.68
C ASN A 252 8.97 -8.17 -3.13
N PRO A 253 9.36 -9.10 -2.25
CA PRO A 253 9.80 -8.88 -0.88
C PRO A 253 11.24 -8.34 -0.80
N ASN A 254 11.54 -7.51 0.19
CA ASN A 254 12.91 -7.19 0.58
C ASN A 254 13.38 -8.25 1.58
N VAL A 255 14.38 -9.04 1.20
CA VAL A 255 15.06 -9.97 2.10
C VAL A 255 16.49 -9.51 2.30
N ASN A 256 16.87 -9.30 3.55
CA ASN A 256 18.10 -8.61 3.90
C ASN A 256 18.82 -9.29 5.07
N SER A 257 19.81 -10.12 4.78
CA SER A 257 20.71 -10.72 5.77
C SER A 257 22.02 -9.92 5.89
N GLY A 258 22.69 -9.98 7.05
CA GLY A 258 23.93 -9.24 7.30
C GLY A 258 23.73 -7.73 7.41
N PRO A 259 24.62 -6.88 6.84
CA PRO A 259 24.51 -5.41 6.90
C PRO A 259 23.21 -4.89 6.28
N ASP A 260 22.73 -3.76 6.76
CA ASP A 260 21.57 -3.10 6.18
C ASP A 260 21.87 -2.61 4.75
N ARG A 261 20.92 -2.87 3.84
CA ARG A 261 20.95 -2.42 2.45
C ARG A 261 19.77 -1.49 2.11
N GLY A 262 19.03 -1.04 3.13
CA GLY A 262 17.80 -0.25 2.94
C GLY A 262 16.69 -1.07 2.26
N HIS A 263 15.72 -0.40 1.68
CA HIS A 263 14.64 -1.01 0.89
C HIS A 263 15.11 -1.37 -0.51
N SER A 264 16.07 -2.31 -0.61
CA SER A 264 16.58 -2.79 -1.90
C SER A 264 16.01 -4.18 -2.20
N HIS A 265 16.16 -4.60 -3.46
CA HIS A 265 15.85 -5.98 -3.85
C HIS A 265 16.74 -6.98 -3.11
N ALA A 266 16.25 -8.20 -2.94
CA ALA A 266 17.05 -9.31 -2.43
C ALA A 266 18.23 -9.63 -3.37
N THR A 267 19.36 -9.97 -2.79
CA THR A 267 20.62 -10.20 -3.53
C THR A 267 21.07 -11.67 -3.40
N ASP A 268 22.12 -12.04 -4.17
CA ASP A 268 22.77 -13.34 -4.07
C ASP A 268 23.68 -13.49 -2.83
N LYS A 269 23.52 -12.60 -1.84
CA LYS A 269 24.23 -12.76 -0.56
C LYS A 269 23.81 -14.06 0.11
N VAL A 270 24.81 -14.92 0.36
CA VAL A 270 24.60 -16.16 1.12
C VAL A 270 24.30 -15.82 2.58
N ILE A 271 23.25 -16.40 3.11
CA ILE A 271 22.85 -16.28 4.51
C ILE A 271 23.77 -17.13 5.38
N MET A 272 24.46 -16.51 6.33
CA MET A 272 25.50 -17.15 7.12
C MET A 272 25.11 -17.29 8.60
N PRO A 273 25.66 -18.27 9.32
CA PRO A 273 25.56 -18.31 10.78
C PRO A 273 26.01 -17.00 11.42
N GLY A 274 25.19 -16.45 12.32
CA GLY A 274 25.39 -15.15 12.94
C GLY A 274 24.70 -13.97 12.26
N ASP A 275 24.07 -14.19 11.09
CA ASP A 275 23.27 -13.14 10.44
C ASP A 275 21.93 -12.93 11.16
N VAL A 276 21.53 -11.66 11.27
CA VAL A 276 20.16 -11.26 11.50
C VAL A 276 19.51 -11.06 10.13
N ILE A 277 18.40 -11.73 9.88
CA ILE A 277 17.66 -11.66 8.62
C ILE A 277 16.39 -10.83 8.85
N GLN A 278 16.17 -9.85 7.99
CA GLN A 278 14.91 -9.13 7.81
C GLN A 278 14.19 -9.69 6.59
N ILE A 279 12.90 -9.92 6.71
CA ILE A 279 11.98 -10.01 5.59
C ILE A 279 10.96 -8.89 5.74
N ASP A 280 10.94 -7.97 4.79
CA ASP A 280 9.97 -6.91 4.62
C ASP A 280 9.08 -7.27 3.42
N PHE A 281 7.80 -7.53 3.68
CA PHE A 281 6.94 -8.17 2.72
C PHE A 281 5.48 -7.74 2.85
N GLY A 282 4.86 -7.49 1.71
CA GLY A 282 3.44 -7.19 1.62
C GLY A 282 2.77 -7.80 0.39
N ILE A 283 1.49 -8.10 0.54
CA ILE A 283 0.64 -8.58 -0.55
C ILE A 283 -0.55 -7.66 -0.74
N LYS A 284 -1.14 -7.71 -1.93
CA LYS A 284 -2.35 -6.97 -2.27
C LYS A 284 -3.49 -7.94 -2.54
N LEU A 285 -4.49 -7.97 -1.64
CA LEU A 285 -5.71 -8.76 -1.82
C LEU A 285 -6.73 -8.00 -2.67
N TYR A 286 -7.43 -8.75 -3.54
CA TYR A 286 -8.44 -8.23 -4.47
C TYR A 286 -7.93 -7.04 -5.30
N ASP A 287 -6.62 -7.03 -5.59
CA ASP A 287 -5.93 -5.94 -6.29
C ASP A 287 -6.03 -4.56 -5.60
N ARG A 288 -6.36 -4.52 -4.30
CA ARG A 288 -6.72 -3.28 -3.61
C ARG A 288 -6.13 -3.13 -2.22
N TRP A 289 -6.33 -4.07 -1.31
CA TRP A 289 -5.95 -3.93 0.10
C TRP A 289 -4.56 -4.51 0.35
N VAL A 290 -3.66 -3.68 0.87
CA VAL A 290 -2.24 -3.97 1.02
C VAL A 290 -1.90 -4.28 2.47
N SER A 291 -1.14 -5.36 2.68
CA SER A 291 -0.42 -5.60 3.92
C SER A 291 1.02 -5.12 3.83
N ASP A 292 1.62 -4.83 4.98
CA ASP A 292 3.00 -4.37 5.11
C ASP A 292 3.54 -4.80 6.49
N ILE A 293 4.43 -5.79 6.51
CA ILE A 293 4.90 -6.41 7.76
C ILE A 293 6.36 -6.82 7.62
N GLN A 294 7.14 -6.56 8.66
CA GLN A 294 8.49 -7.09 8.77
C GLN A 294 8.57 -8.16 9.86
N ARG A 295 9.31 -9.21 9.57
CA ARG A 295 9.67 -10.27 10.50
C ARG A 295 11.17 -10.45 10.53
N PHE A 296 11.69 -10.90 11.68
CA PHE A 296 13.11 -11.04 11.92
C PHE A 296 13.47 -12.45 12.41
N ALA A 297 14.62 -12.92 11.93
CA ALA A 297 15.22 -14.15 12.36
C ALA A 297 16.73 -13.98 12.65
N TYR A 298 17.27 -14.82 13.50
CA TYR A 298 18.70 -14.95 13.75
C TYR A 298 19.17 -16.35 13.38
N VAL A 299 20.26 -16.43 12.63
CA VAL A 299 20.90 -17.70 12.28
C VAL A 299 21.91 -18.08 13.36
N LEU A 300 21.61 -19.13 14.11
CA LEU A 300 22.48 -19.64 15.17
C LEU A 300 23.86 -20.02 14.62
N LYS A 301 24.92 -19.68 15.32
CA LYS A 301 26.27 -20.21 15.08
C LYS A 301 26.38 -21.64 15.60
N ASP A 302 27.45 -22.32 15.22
CA ASP A 302 27.71 -23.65 15.72
C ASP A 302 27.82 -23.67 17.25
N GLY A 303 27.07 -24.56 17.90
CA GLY A 303 26.99 -24.66 19.36
C GLY A 303 26.03 -23.68 20.04
N GLU A 304 25.47 -22.69 19.34
CA GLU A 304 24.45 -21.81 19.90
C GLU A 304 23.07 -22.49 19.96
N THR A 305 22.35 -22.30 21.05
CA THR A 305 20.95 -22.73 21.26
C THR A 305 20.00 -21.55 21.42
N LYS A 306 20.52 -20.34 21.54
CA LYS A 306 19.80 -19.07 21.64
C LYS A 306 20.60 -17.97 20.94
N ALA A 307 19.95 -16.87 20.60
CA ALA A 307 20.66 -15.68 20.13
C ALA A 307 21.63 -15.15 21.22
N PRO A 308 22.78 -14.55 20.83
CA PRO A 308 23.65 -13.85 21.77
C PRO A 308 22.87 -12.78 22.56
N GLU A 309 23.29 -12.53 23.80
CA GLU A 309 22.61 -11.57 24.69
C GLU A 309 22.50 -10.18 24.07
N GLU A 310 23.50 -9.77 23.29
CA GLU A 310 23.49 -8.51 22.57
C GLU A 310 22.38 -8.45 21.50
N ILE A 311 22.25 -9.51 20.69
CA ILE A 311 21.18 -9.60 19.65
C ILE A 311 19.80 -9.70 20.30
N GLN A 312 19.69 -10.44 21.41
CA GLN A 312 18.44 -10.51 22.16
C GLN A 312 18.05 -9.14 22.74
N PHE A 313 19.02 -8.37 23.24
CA PHE A 313 18.79 -7.01 23.72
C PHE A 313 18.29 -6.09 22.59
N TYR A 314 18.88 -6.15 21.39
CA TYR A 314 18.45 -5.35 20.24
C TYR A 314 17.03 -5.72 19.81
N TRP A 315 16.72 -7.02 19.82
CA TRP A 315 15.37 -7.51 19.56
C TRP A 315 14.35 -6.98 20.58
N GLU A 316 14.61 -7.15 21.87
CA GLU A 316 13.71 -6.68 22.93
C GLU A 316 13.54 -5.16 22.91
N SER A 317 14.60 -4.43 22.62
CA SER A 317 14.55 -2.97 22.47
C SER A 317 13.66 -2.54 21.28
N SER A 318 13.83 -3.17 20.13
CA SER A 318 13.00 -2.94 18.96
C SER A 318 11.53 -3.29 19.21
N LYS A 319 11.27 -4.45 19.80
CA LYS A 319 9.93 -4.89 20.21
C LYS A 319 9.28 -3.88 21.17
N ALA A 320 10.02 -3.40 22.18
CA ALA A 320 9.50 -2.38 23.10
C ALA A 320 9.19 -1.06 22.39
N GLY A 321 9.99 -0.68 21.37
CA GLY A 321 9.74 0.48 20.52
C GLY A 321 8.41 0.36 19.77
N ASN A 322 8.14 -0.80 19.17
CA ASN A 322 6.85 -1.06 18.50
C ASN A 322 5.67 -1.02 19.49
N ARG A 323 5.83 -1.59 20.69
CA ARG A 323 4.78 -1.59 21.73
C ARG A 323 4.46 -0.19 22.25
N ILE A 324 5.46 0.68 22.43
CA ILE A 324 5.22 2.06 22.87
C ILE A 324 4.57 2.91 21.77
N ALA A 325 4.92 2.66 20.51
CA ALA A 325 4.26 3.30 19.38
C ALA A 325 2.76 2.93 19.35
N LEU A 326 2.42 1.63 19.43
CA LEU A 326 1.02 1.19 19.52
C LEU A 326 0.27 1.84 20.69
N ALA A 327 0.86 1.82 21.89
CA ALA A 327 0.24 2.37 23.10
C ALA A 327 -0.02 3.88 23.00
N THR A 328 0.77 4.59 22.18
CA THR A 328 0.62 6.03 21.96
C THR A 328 -0.45 6.34 20.93
N MET A 329 -0.72 5.44 19.98
CA MET A 329 -1.72 5.65 18.93
C MET A 329 -3.15 5.64 19.51
N LYS A 330 -3.76 6.83 19.56
CA LYS A 330 -5.14 7.05 20.04
C LYS A 330 -5.81 8.13 19.20
N PRO A 331 -7.14 8.16 19.08
CA PRO A 331 -7.83 9.28 18.47
C PRO A 331 -7.41 10.61 19.10
N GLY A 332 -7.10 11.60 18.27
CA GLY A 332 -6.66 12.94 18.70
C GLY A 332 -5.14 13.10 18.92
N VAL A 333 -4.36 12.03 19.01
CA VAL A 333 -2.89 12.09 19.07
C VAL A 333 -2.34 12.40 17.68
N LYS A 334 -1.31 13.22 17.59
CA LYS A 334 -0.64 13.52 16.31
C LYS A 334 0.36 12.41 15.94
N GLY A 335 0.58 12.23 14.63
CA GLY A 335 1.56 11.25 14.17
C GLY A 335 2.97 11.49 14.71
N ILE A 336 3.39 12.75 14.83
CA ILE A 336 4.69 13.13 15.40
C ILE A 336 4.85 12.71 16.88
N ASP A 337 3.78 12.68 17.66
CA ASP A 337 3.82 12.28 19.06
C ASP A 337 4.11 10.77 19.20
N VAL A 338 3.59 9.95 18.27
CA VAL A 338 3.88 8.51 18.20
C VAL A 338 5.36 8.28 17.90
N ASP A 339 5.92 8.99 16.91
CA ASP A 339 7.34 8.94 16.56
C ASP A 339 8.21 9.39 17.76
N SER A 340 7.82 10.46 18.43
CA SER A 340 8.55 10.99 19.60
C SER A 340 8.64 9.97 20.73
N ALA A 341 7.56 9.25 21.02
CA ALA A 341 7.53 8.23 22.07
C ALA A 341 8.50 7.08 21.78
N GLN A 342 8.49 6.58 20.57
CA GLN A 342 9.37 5.50 20.11
C GLN A 342 10.83 5.95 20.07
N ARG A 343 11.15 7.16 19.52
CA ARG A 343 12.50 7.72 19.45
C ARG A 343 13.13 7.94 20.82
N LYS A 344 12.33 8.35 21.80
CA LYS A 344 12.80 8.49 23.19
C LYS A 344 13.25 7.14 23.75
N LEU A 345 12.52 6.08 23.47
CA LEU A 345 12.89 4.72 23.90
C LEU A 345 14.16 4.25 23.21
N MET A 346 14.31 4.44 21.89
CA MET A 346 15.53 4.14 21.14
C MET A 346 16.76 4.84 21.74
N SER A 347 16.64 6.13 22.02
CA SER A 347 17.72 6.92 22.61
C SER A 347 18.13 6.38 23.98
N ASN A 348 17.16 6.00 24.82
CA ASN A 348 17.43 5.40 26.14
C ASN A 348 18.14 4.04 26.01
N ALA A 349 17.81 3.26 24.98
CA ALA A 349 18.45 1.97 24.68
C ALA A 349 19.79 2.13 23.92
N LYS A 350 20.26 3.36 23.68
CA LYS A 350 21.51 3.68 22.96
C LYS A 350 21.52 3.11 21.54
N SER A 351 20.35 3.08 20.89
CA SER A 351 20.28 2.74 19.47
C SER A 351 20.95 3.83 18.63
N GLU A 352 21.63 3.44 17.57
CA GLU A 352 22.06 4.35 16.52
C GLU A 352 20.85 5.03 15.86
N TYR A 353 21.08 6.18 15.23
CA TYR A 353 20.01 6.93 14.56
C TYR A 353 19.47 6.19 13.34
N VAL A 354 18.15 6.12 13.25
CA VAL A 354 17.42 5.56 12.12
C VAL A 354 16.69 6.71 11.37
N PRO A 355 16.93 6.92 10.06
CA PRO A 355 16.47 8.13 9.37
C PRO A 355 15.02 8.11 8.89
N TRP A 356 14.35 6.95 8.89
CA TRP A 356 12.96 6.83 8.43
C TRP A 356 11.93 7.01 9.55
N SER A 357 10.66 7.18 9.21
CA SER A 357 9.56 7.36 10.16
C SER A 357 9.30 6.10 10.98
N THR A 358 8.71 6.26 12.17
CA THR A 358 8.19 5.14 12.98
C THR A 358 7.08 4.38 12.27
N GLY A 359 6.37 5.01 11.32
CA GLY A 359 5.36 4.31 10.55
C GLY A 359 4.60 5.23 9.60
N HIS A 360 3.69 4.64 8.87
CA HIS A 360 2.88 5.30 7.84
C HIS A 360 1.49 4.68 7.75
N PRO A 361 0.49 5.40 7.19
CA PRO A 361 -0.79 4.80 6.89
C PRO A 361 -0.63 3.70 5.84
N VAL A 362 -1.42 2.64 5.96
CA VAL A 362 -1.48 1.52 5.02
C VAL A 362 -2.92 1.16 4.73
N GLY A 363 -3.21 0.75 3.50
CA GLY A 363 -4.56 0.37 3.12
C GLY A 363 -4.68 -0.01 1.67
N TYR A 364 -4.90 0.96 0.77
CA TYR A 364 -4.96 0.71 -0.68
C TYR A 364 -3.58 0.63 -1.33
N VAL A 365 -2.61 1.23 -0.69
CA VAL A 365 -1.18 1.18 -1.03
C VAL A 365 -0.37 1.10 0.27
N ALA A 366 0.90 0.70 0.19
CA ALA A 366 1.78 0.59 1.35
C ALA A 366 1.95 1.94 2.07
N HIS A 367 2.18 3.03 1.31
CA HIS A 367 2.20 4.40 1.84
C HIS A 367 0.90 5.13 1.44
N ASP A 368 -0.17 4.87 2.18
CA ASP A 368 -1.51 5.38 1.89
C ASP A 368 -1.74 6.80 2.44
N VAL A 369 -2.94 7.32 2.20
CA VAL A 369 -3.39 8.63 2.70
C VAL A 369 -3.68 8.56 4.20
N GLY A 370 -3.07 9.47 4.97
CA GLY A 370 -3.26 9.56 6.42
C GLY A 370 -2.14 10.31 7.14
N PRO A 371 -2.15 10.33 8.49
CA PRO A 371 -1.07 10.90 9.29
C PRO A 371 0.22 10.08 9.13
N ASN A 372 1.36 10.77 8.94
CA ASN A 372 2.66 10.10 9.00
C ASN A 372 3.13 10.00 10.45
N LEU A 373 3.55 8.81 10.89
CA LEU A 373 4.10 8.58 12.24
C LEU A 373 5.61 8.86 12.26
N GLY A 374 5.99 10.12 12.03
CA GLY A 374 7.40 10.47 11.88
C GLY A 374 7.68 11.95 12.08
N GLY A 375 8.96 12.32 11.98
CA GLY A 375 9.39 13.72 11.93
C GLY A 375 9.73 14.37 13.26
N SER A 376 9.69 13.65 14.40
CA SER A 376 9.99 14.21 15.70
C SER A 376 11.46 14.67 15.86
N GLN A 377 12.36 14.18 15.03
CA GLN A 377 13.77 14.56 14.97
C GLN A 377 14.15 15.26 13.66
N ALA A 378 13.18 15.59 12.82
CA ALA A 378 13.43 16.28 11.55
C ALA A 378 13.57 17.79 11.75
N SER A 379 14.43 18.45 10.96
CA SER A 379 14.54 19.90 10.92
C SER A 379 13.27 20.60 10.42
N HIS A 380 12.49 19.90 9.58
CA HIS A 380 11.20 20.36 9.07
C HIS A 380 10.17 19.25 9.21
N VAL A 381 9.13 19.51 9.97
CA VAL A 381 8.03 18.57 10.17
C VAL A 381 7.09 18.60 8.97
N ARG A 382 6.78 17.42 8.43
CA ARG A 382 5.80 17.31 7.34
C ARG A 382 4.39 17.60 7.87
N PRO A 383 3.54 18.33 7.14
CA PRO A 383 2.16 18.60 7.58
C PRO A 383 1.36 17.34 7.94
N ALA A 384 1.61 16.22 7.25
CA ALA A 384 0.98 14.94 7.56
C ALA A 384 1.32 14.41 8.96
N SER A 385 2.52 14.70 9.50
CA SER A 385 2.92 14.31 10.85
C SER A 385 2.20 15.09 11.96
N GLU A 386 1.72 16.30 11.64
CA GLU A 386 0.92 17.16 12.54
C GLU A 386 -0.57 16.80 12.57
N LYS A 387 -1.02 15.95 11.64
CA LYS A 387 -2.41 15.49 11.58
C LYS A 387 -2.69 14.51 12.73
N GLN A 388 -3.92 14.58 13.26
CA GLN A 388 -4.40 13.71 14.33
C GLN A 388 -4.87 12.36 13.80
N LEU A 389 -4.58 11.32 14.56
CA LEU A 389 -5.12 9.98 14.34
C LEU A 389 -6.63 9.97 14.63
N LYS A 390 -7.37 9.20 13.84
CA LYS A 390 -8.82 9.02 13.99
C LYS A 390 -9.19 7.54 14.01
N GLU A 391 -10.33 7.21 14.60
CA GLU A 391 -10.89 5.87 14.54
C GLU A 391 -11.07 5.40 13.08
N GLY A 392 -10.71 4.15 12.80
CA GLY A 392 -10.74 3.54 11.47
C GLY A 392 -9.47 3.76 10.63
N MET A 393 -8.51 4.55 11.10
CA MET A 393 -7.21 4.65 10.43
C MET A 393 -6.37 3.40 10.66
N THR A 394 -5.66 2.96 9.63
CA THR A 394 -4.78 1.79 9.65
C THR A 394 -3.34 2.18 9.36
N PHE A 395 -2.40 1.55 10.04
CA PHE A 395 -0.98 1.87 9.98
C PHE A 395 -0.14 0.60 9.89
N ALA A 396 0.98 0.69 9.17
CA ALA A 396 2.16 -0.13 9.33
C ALA A 396 3.17 0.69 10.15
N PHE A 397 3.79 0.09 11.17
CA PHE A 397 4.66 0.83 12.07
C PHE A 397 5.71 -0.05 12.74
N ASP A 398 6.87 0.53 12.90
CA ASP A 398 8.08 -0.13 13.37
C ASP A 398 8.38 0.15 14.84
N GLY A 399 9.14 -0.76 15.43
CA GLY A 399 10.02 -0.47 16.54
C GLY A 399 11.46 -0.65 16.09
N PHE A 400 12.35 0.25 16.44
CA PHE A 400 13.72 0.23 15.94
C PHE A 400 14.75 -0.04 17.02
N HIS A 401 15.78 -0.83 16.66
CA HIS A 401 17.09 -0.77 17.32
C HIS A 401 18.17 -0.98 16.26
N SER A 402 19.04 0.01 16.10
CA SER A 402 20.16 -0.01 15.16
C SER A 402 21.48 -0.02 15.90
N TRP A 403 22.45 -0.77 15.38
CA TRP A 403 23.80 -0.83 15.95
C TRP A 403 24.88 -0.88 14.87
N LYS A 404 26.08 -0.43 15.26
CA LYS A 404 27.26 -0.53 14.40
C LYS A 404 27.89 -1.91 14.55
N ARG A 405 28.12 -2.59 13.45
CA ARG A 405 28.80 -3.88 13.39
C ARG A 405 30.32 -3.73 13.52
N ALA A 406 31.01 -4.86 13.78
CA ALA A 406 32.48 -4.87 13.89
C ALA A 406 33.19 -4.43 12.60
N ASP A 407 32.59 -4.66 11.43
CA ASP A 407 33.10 -4.23 10.13
C ASP A 407 32.81 -2.74 9.80
N GLY A 408 32.18 -2.02 10.74
CA GLY A 408 31.83 -0.60 10.60
C GLY A 408 30.51 -0.34 9.88
N THR A 409 29.86 -1.35 9.33
CA THR A 409 28.51 -1.27 8.76
C THR A 409 27.45 -1.22 9.86
N PHE A 410 26.18 -0.96 9.47
CA PHE A 410 25.07 -0.93 10.41
C PHE A 410 24.14 -2.14 10.18
N LYS A 411 23.44 -2.53 11.25
CA LYS A 411 22.29 -3.43 11.21
C LYS A 411 21.20 -2.87 12.10
N THR A 412 19.98 -2.95 11.61
CA THR A 412 18.78 -2.53 12.32
C THR A 412 17.81 -3.70 12.43
N ILE A 413 17.23 -3.88 13.60
CA ILE A 413 15.99 -4.61 13.77
C ILE A 413 14.88 -3.55 13.80
N SER A 414 13.97 -3.65 12.84
CA SER A 414 12.83 -2.75 12.68
C SER A 414 11.56 -3.59 12.63
N VAL A 415 11.19 -4.19 13.79
CA VAL A 415 10.00 -5.04 13.85
C VAL A 415 8.76 -4.24 13.49
N GLU A 416 8.10 -4.63 12.41
CA GLU A 416 6.97 -3.91 11.85
C GLU A 416 5.69 -4.71 11.93
N GLU A 417 4.65 -4.04 12.37
CA GLU A 417 3.31 -4.59 12.55
C GLU A 417 2.24 -3.67 11.96
N MET A 418 1.10 -4.25 11.64
CA MET A 418 -0.07 -3.47 11.25
C MET A 418 -1.06 -3.31 12.40
N ALA A 419 -1.66 -2.12 12.50
CA ALA A 419 -2.69 -1.84 13.50
C ALA A 419 -3.83 -0.99 12.93
N VAL A 420 -4.99 -1.05 13.59
CA VAL A 420 -6.13 -0.15 13.39
C VAL A 420 -6.34 0.71 14.63
N VAL A 421 -6.60 1.99 14.46
CA VAL A 421 -7.00 2.89 15.53
C VAL A 421 -8.48 2.68 15.82
N THR A 422 -8.80 2.29 17.05
CA THR A 422 -10.16 2.17 17.57
C THR A 422 -10.51 3.38 18.45
N LYS A 423 -11.74 3.54 18.85
CA LYS A 423 -12.15 4.61 19.78
C LYS A 423 -11.41 4.59 21.13
N TYR A 424 -10.81 3.46 21.52
CA TYR A 424 -10.11 3.30 22.79
C TYR A 424 -8.57 3.34 22.67
N GLY A 425 -8.03 3.33 21.46
CA GLY A 425 -6.61 3.24 21.13
C GLY A 425 -6.36 2.26 19.99
N ALA A 426 -5.12 2.10 19.57
CA ALA A 426 -4.79 1.19 18.48
C ALA A 426 -4.76 -0.27 18.92
N GLN A 427 -5.07 -1.17 18.00
CA GLN A 427 -5.00 -2.62 18.17
C GLN A 427 -4.27 -3.23 16.99
N TYR A 428 -3.40 -4.20 17.25
CA TYR A 428 -2.78 -4.97 16.17
C TYR A 428 -3.83 -5.68 15.33
N LEU A 429 -3.61 -5.75 14.03
CA LEU A 429 -4.48 -6.51 13.12
C LEU A 429 -4.33 -8.02 13.33
N ILE A 430 -3.13 -8.48 13.66
CA ILE A 430 -2.78 -9.89 13.91
C ILE A 430 -1.90 -9.99 15.17
N THR A 431 -1.65 -11.21 15.62
CA THR A 431 -0.67 -11.44 16.71
C THR A 431 0.71 -10.98 16.25
N PRO A 432 1.33 -10.02 16.97
CA PRO A 432 2.64 -9.51 16.60
C PRO A 432 3.73 -10.54 16.86
N GLN A 433 4.93 -10.35 16.26
CA GLN A 433 6.07 -11.18 16.56
C GLN A 433 6.55 -10.95 17.99
N GLU A 434 6.50 -11.97 18.85
CA GLU A 434 6.91 -11.89 20.25
C GLU A 434 8.35 -12.33 20.46
N GLU A 435 8.84 -13.30 19.69
CA GLU A 435 10.17 -13.88 19.83
C GLU A 435 10.95 -13.75 18.50
N LEU A 436 12.25 -13.56 18.62
CA LEU A 436 13.16 -13.62 17.49
C LEU A 436 13.18 -15.06 16.95
N ILE A 437 12.91 -15.25 15.67
CA ILE A 437 12.93 -16.58 15.04
C ILE A 437 14.37 -17.08 15.02
N LEU A 438 14.60 -18.30 15.52
CA LEU A 438 15.93 -18.93 15.52
C LEU A 438 16.05 -19.96 14.41
N ILE A 439 17.08 -19.82 13.59
CA ILE A 439 17.39 -20.75 12.49
C ILE A 439 18.64 -21.56 12.88
N SER A 440 18.51 -22.88 12.95
CA SER A 440 19.63 -23.76 13.32
C SER A 440 20.72 -23.77 12.26
N SER A 441 21.98 -23.69 12.68
CA SER A 441 23.15 -23.85 11.79
C SER A 441 23.42 -25.28 11.37
N ASN A 442 22.68 -26.26 11.90
CA ASN A 442 22.92 -27.68 11.60
C ASN A 442 22.74 -27.94 10.11
N LEU A 443 23.80 -27.75 9.35
CA LEU A 443 24.02 -28.42 8.08
C LEU A 443 24.01 -29.93 8.43
N LYS A 444 22.89 -30.61 8.21
CA LYS A 444 22.95 -32.09 8.20
C LYS A 444 24.06 -32.45 7.22
N LYS A 445 25.17 -32.95 7.80
CA LYS A 445 26.29 -33.52 7.04
C LYS A 445 25.83 -34.61 6.09
#